data_89c9e1e19aa12eab39e4249ea7316ff3
#
_entry.id   89c9e1e19aa12eab39e4249ea7316ff3
#
_cell.length_a   1.000
_cell.length_b   1.000
_cell.length_c   1.000
_cell.angle_alpha   90.00
_cell.angle_beta   90.00
_cell.angle_gamma   90.00
#
_symmetry.space_group_name_H-M   'P 1'
#
loop_
_entity.id
_entity.type
_entity.pdbx_description
1 polymer ?
#
loop_
_entity_poly.entity_id
_entity_poly.type
_entity_poly.pdbx_seq_one_letter_code
_entity_poly.pdbx_strand_id
1 'polypeptide(L)'
;MAAQARAITLPTLPEPLEACASQTALVVIDMQNGYLSPGGYLDLAGFDVSGTPPVIERAAQVLQAARRAGLMVVHAQNGWSPSLAEAGPRRSPMWHKSNPLKYMRAHPGSQLLIRGTWDHAIVEALQPLPHEPVVHKPRYSAFAGTNLEMMLRAHGITTLVFVGVNTNVCVETAVRDAFHREFFAVMVADATLQAGPPSVYESSVFNIQKFFGWTATTADMVAFLEGLAAPGAEAIAP
;
A
#
# COMPACT_ATOMS: atom_id res chain seq x y z
N MET A 1 30.17 8.39 -16.17
CA MET A 1 29.06 7.68 -16.87
C MET A 1 28.32 6.92 -15.80
N ALA A 2 27.07 7.27 -15.52
CA ALA A 2 26.24 6.50 -14.59
C ALA A 2 26.07 5.08 -15.14
N ALA A 3 26.36 4.06 -14.34
CA ALA A 3 26.06 2.68 -14.70
C ALA A 3 24.58 2.58 -15.03
N GLN A 4 24.27 2.07 -16.22
CA GLN A 4 22.90 1.92 -16.68
C GLN A 4 22.24 0.89 -15.77
N ALA A 5 21.25 1.29 -14.96
CA ALA A 5 20.56 0.42 -14.04
C ALA A 5 20.00 -0.78 -14.84
N ARG A 6 20.33 -2.00 -14.41
CA ARG A 6 19.90 -3.23 -15.07
C ARG A 6 18.40 -3.39 -14.90
N ALA A 7 17.64 -3.27 -15.99
CA ALA A 7 16.25 -3.66 -16.01
C ALA A 7 16.15 -5.20 -16.08
N ILE A 8 15.22 -5.78 -15.34
CA ILE A 8 14.83 -7.18 -15.45
C ILE A 8 13.32 -7.30 -15.62
N THR A 9 12.90 -8.38 -16.24
CA THR A 9 11.48 -8.62 -16.50
C THR A 9 10.78 -9.13 -15.25
N LEU A 10 9.75 -8.41 -14.79
CA LEU A 10 8.80 -8.86 -13.79
C LEU A 10 7.66 -9.60 -14.49
N PRO A 11 7.37 -10.87 -14.15
CA PRO A 11 6.26 -11.63 -14.71
C PRO A 11 4.92 -11.13 -14.14
N THR A 12 4.36 -10.15 -14.83
CA THR A 12 3.08 -9.53 -14.48
C THR A 12 1.97 -9.94 -15.44
N LEU A 13 0.72 -9.73 -15.00
CA LEU A 13 -0.46 -9.81 -15.86
C LEU A 13 -1.02 -8.39 -16.11
N PRO A 14 -1.52 -8.07 -17.32
CA PRO A 14 -1.74 -8.97 -18.46
C PRO A 14 -0.49 -9.28 -19.31
N GLU A 15 0.59 -8.51 -19.20
CA GLU A 15 1.85 -8.72 -19.89
C GLU A 15 3.04 -8.48 -18.94
N PRO A 16 4.23 -9.02 -19.23
CA PRO A 16 5.43 -8.76 -18.43
C PRO A 16 5.84 -7.28 -18.47
N LEU A 17 6.41 -6.79 -17.36
CA LEU A 17 6.87 -5.41 -17.19
C LEU A 17 8.37 -5.37 -16.96
N GLU A 18 9.09 -4.51 -17.67
CA GLU A 18 10.50 -4.24 -17.41
C GLU A 18 10.63 -3.21 -16.27
N ALA A 19 11.40 -3.53 -15.25
CA ALA A 19 11.66 -2.61 -14.13
C ALA A 19 13.08 -2.76 -13.59
N CYS A 20 13.59 -1.74 -12.91
CA CYS A 20 14.88 -1.75 -12.24
C CYS A 20 14.77 -1.29 -10.80
N ALA A 21 15.66 -1.78 -9.92
CA ALA A 21 15.60 -1.53 -8.48
C ALA A 21 15.64 -0.03 -8.14
N SER A 22 16.53 0.74 -8.76
CA SER A 22 16.72 2.17 -8.47
C SER A 22 15.53 3.06 -8.86
N GLN A 23 14.60 2.55 -9.68
CA GLN A 23 13.40 3.27 -10.12
C GLN A 23 12.11 2.62 -9.61
N THR A 24 12.21 1.64 -8.73
CA THR A 24 11.06 0.92 -8.17
C THR A 24 10.93 1.20 -6.68
N ALA A 25 9.72 1.49 -6.23
CA ALA A 25 9.40 1.61 -4.80
C ALA A 25 8.30 0.63 -4.40
N LEU A 26 8.41 0.07 -3.19
CA LEU A 26 7.34 -0.67 -2.54
C LEU A 26 6.50 0.30 -1.71
N VAL A 27 5.19 0.31 -1.92
CA VAL A 27 4.21 1.06 -1.14
C VAL A 27 3.35 0.10 -0.35
N VAL A 28 3.55 0.08 0.97
CA VAL A 28 2.80 -0.76 1.92
C VAL A 28 1.59 0.04 2.41
N ILE A 29 0.38 -0.39 2.04
CA ILE A 29 -0.85 0.38 2.27
C ILE A 29 -1.63 -0.16 3.47
N ASP A 30 -1.84 0.69 4.48
CA ASP A 30 -2.76 0.52 5.60
C ASP A 30 -2.63 -0.81 6.37
N MET A 31 -1.43 -1.34 6.48
CA MET A 31 -1.17 -2.56 7.23
C MET A 31 -1.19 -2.30 8.75
N GLN A 32 -2.34 -1.80 9.23
CA GLN A 32 -2.59 -1.34 10.60
C GLN A 32 -3.49 -2.30 11.36
N ASN A 33 -3.39 -2.32 12.70
CA ASN A 33 -4.24 -3.14 13.56
C ASN A 33 -5.73 -2.89 13.30
N GLY A 34 -6.12 -1.64 13.07
CA GLY A 34 -7.51 -1.27 12.78
C GLY A 34 -8.11 -1.96 11.55
N TYR A 35 -7.29 -2.34 10.59
CA TYR A 35 -7.74 -3.04 9.38
C TYR A 35 -7.57 -4.56 9.45
N LEU A 36 -6.64 -5.05 10.26
CA LEU A 36 -6.13 -6.42 10.14
C LEU A 36 -6.41 -7.28 11.37
N SER A 37 -6.75 -6.66 12.49
CA SER A 37 -6.86 -7.38 13.77
C SER A 37 -8.28 -7.44 14.28
N PRO A 38 -8.68 -8.53 14.94
CA PRO A 38 -9.91 -8.58 15.71
C PRO A 38 -9.97 -7.42 16.74
N GLY A 39 -11.12 -6.78 16.85
CA GLY A 39 -11.33 -5.58 17.67
C GLY A 39 -10.84 -4.28 17.02
N GLY A 40 -10.24 -4.32 15.85
CA GLY A 40 -9.92 -3.15 15.06
C GLY A 40 -11.14 -2.57 14.34
N TYR A 41 -10.94 -1.40 13.73
CA TYR A 41 -12.05 -0.67 13.09
C TYR A 41 -12.83 -1.49 12.07
N LEU A 42 -12.14 -2.30 11.25
CA LEU A 42 -12.79 -3.05 10.15
C LEU A 42 -13.71 -4.15 10.71
N ASP A 43 -13.24 -4.88 11.74
CA ASP A 43 -14.02 -5.86 12.49
C ASP A 43 -15.23 -5.20 13.19
N LEU A 44 -15.01 -4.09 13.89
CA LEU A 44 -16.07 -3.32 14.54
C LEU A 44 -17.10 -2.76 13.54
N ALA A 45 -16.71 -2.53 12.30
CA ALA A 45 -17.60 -2.13 11.21
C ALA A 45 -18.35 -3.31 10.55
N GLY A 46 -18.14 -4.54 11.03
CA GLY A 46 -18.85 -5.76 10.59
C GLY A 46 -18.25 -6.42 9.35
N PHE A 47 -16.98 -6.12 9.01
CA PHE A 47 -16.27 -6.83 7.94
C PHE A 47 -15.50 -8.03 8.52
N ASP A 48 -15.43 -9.11 7.72
CA ASP A 48 -14.65 -10.29 8.09
C ASP A 48 -13.14 -9.99 7.96
N VAL A 49 -12.41 -10.14 9.06
CA VAL A 49 -10.96 -9.99 9.14
C VAL A 49 -10.22 -11.32 9.30
N SER A 50 -10.92 -12.45 9.22
CA SER A 50 -10.31 -13.79 9.39
C SER A 50 -9.30 -14.13 8.30
N GLY A 51 -9.41 -13.53 7.13
CA GLY A 51 -8.50 -13.69 6.00
C GLY A 51 -7.20 -12.89 6.08
N THR A 52 -6.97 -12.10 7.14
CA THR A 52 -5.81 -11.19 7.23
C THR A 52 -4.46 -11.87 7.51
N PRO A 53 -4.34 -12.96 8.30
CA PRO A 53 -3.04 -13.55 8.62
C PRO A 53 -2.21 -13.93 7.38
N PRO A 54 -2.73 -14.66 6.37
CA PRO A 54 -1.96 -14.99 5.17
C PRO A 54 -1.57 -13.75 4.34
N VAL A 55 -2.37 -12.68 4.38
CA VAL A 55 -2.04 -11.42 3.68
C VAL A 55 -0.92 -10.68 4.39
N ILE A 56 -0.91 -10.66 5.73
CA ILE A 56 0.19 -10.11 6.53
C ILE A 56 1.48 -10.84 6.20
N GLU A 57 1.46 -12.19 6.16
CA GLU A 57 2.62 -13.01 5.85
C GLU A 57 3.17 -12.71 4.46
N ARG A 58 2.32 -12.70 3.43
CA ARG A 58 2.72 -12.42 2.04
C ARG A 58 3.26 -11.00 1.89
N ALA A 59 2.60 -10.00 2.46
CA ALA A 59 3.11 -8.64 2.45
C ALA A 59 4.47 -8.52 3.15
N ALA A 60 4.69 -9.25 4.24
CA ALA A 60 5.99 -9.30 4.92
C ALA A 60 7.07 -9.96 4.06
N GLN A 61 6.75 -11.02 3.31
CA GLN A 61 7.69 -11.66 2.37
C GLN A 61 8.14 -10.66 1.29
N VAL A 62 7.20 -9.94 0.68
CA VAL A 62 7.51 -8.90 -0.32
C VAL A 62 8.33 -7.77 0.29
N LEU A 63 7.95 -7.29 1.49
CA LEU A 63 8.68 -6.23 2.20
C LEU A 63 10.13 -6.62 2.48
N GLN A 64 10.37 -7.84 2.99
CA GLN A 64 11.72 -8.32 3.25
C GLN A 64 12.54 -8.48 1.96
N ALA A 65 11.94 -8.95 0.88
CA ALA A 65 12.61 -9.05 -0.42
C ALA A 65 12.96 -7.66 -0.98
N ALA A 66 12.05 -6.68 -0.88
CA ALA A 66 12.28 -5.31 -1.30
C ALA A 66 13.43 -4.64 -0.51
N ARG A 67 13.48 -4.86 0.81
CA ARG A 67 14.58 -4.39 1.67
C ARG A 67 15.92 -5.00 1.25
N ARG A 68 15.97 -6.32 0.99
CA ARG A 68 17.20 -6.98 0.50
C ARG A 68 17.64 -6.47 -0.87
N ALA A 69 16.69 -6.14 -1.73
CA ALA A 69 16.96 -5.59 -3.06
C ALA A 69 17.31 -4.08 -3.05
N GLY A 70 17.28 -3.42 -1.88
CA GLY A 70 17.58 -2.01 -1.74
C GLY A 70 16.53 -1.08 -2.35
N LEU A 71 15.27 -1.53 -2.50
CA LEU A 71 14.20 -0.68 -2.98
C LEU A 71 13.87 0.42 -1.96
N MET A 72 13.40 1.55 -2.46
CA MET A 72 12.69 2.50 -1.62
C MET A 72 11.41 1.86 -1.08
N VAL A 73 11.22 1.85 0.24
CA VAL A 73 10.00 1.38 0.89
C VAL A 73 9.27 2.56 1.50
N VAL A 74 7.98 2.67 1.24
CA VAL A 74 7.10 3.70 1.80
C VAL A 74 5.90 3.04 2.47
N HIS A 75 5.63 3.40 3.72
CA HIS A 75 4.42 2.97 4.43
C HIS A 75 3.35 4.06 4.35
N ALA A 76 2.24 3.78 3.66
CA ALA A 76 1.09 4.66 3.65
C ALA A 76 0.13 4.25 4.78
N GLN A 77 -0.09 5.16 5.72
CA GLN A 77 -0.83 4.88 6.96
C GLN A 77 -2.06 5.77 7.05
N ASN A 78 -3.25 5.16 6.98
CA ASN A 78 -4.51 5.90 7.04
C ASN A 78 -4.84 6.31 8.46
N GLY A 79 -5.33 7.54 8.61
CA GLY A 79 -5.81 8.04 9.89
C GLY A 79 -5.74 9.55 10.02
N TRP A 80 -6.05 10.01 11.21
CA TRP A 80 -6.18 11.43 11.52
C TRP A 80 -5.50 11.77 12.85
N SER A 81 -5.20 13.05 13.04
CA SER A 81 -4.81 13.57 14.35
C SER A 81 -5.97 13.41 15.36
N PRO A 82 -5.70 13.46 16.66
CA PRO A 82 -6.75 13.44 17.69
C PRO A 82 -7.79 14.56 17.52
N SER A 83 -7.41 15.70 16.91
CA SER A 83 -8.32 16.81 16.63
C SER A 83 -9.19 16.58 15.38
N LEU A 84 -8.93 15.54 14.59
CA LEU A 84 -9.58 15.26 13.30
C LEU A 84 -9.44 16.41 12.27
N ALA A 85 -8.42 17.26 12.39
CA ALA A 85 -8.23 18.41 11.52
C ALA A 85 -8.14 18.01 10.04
N GLU A 86 -7.50 16.89 9.74
CA GLU A 86 -7.33 16.38 8.37
C GLU A 86 -8.55 15.59 7.84
N ALA A 87 -9.52 15.28 8.70
CA ALA A 87 -10.74 14.57 8.29
C ALA A 87 -11.63 15.43 7.37
N GLY A 88 -11.39 16.73 7.36
CA GLY A 88 -12.14 17.72 6.57
C GLY A 88 -13.37 18.22 7.32
N PRO A 89 -14.10 19.18 6.72
CA PRO A 89 -15.28 19.79 7.36
C PRO A 89 -16.41 18.77 7.51
N ARG A 90 -17.25 18.95 8.53
CA ARG A 90 -18.37 18.03 8.85
C ARG A 90 -19.39 17.84 7.71
N ARG A 91 -19.38 18.69 6.68
CA ARG A 91 -20.20 18.56 5.47
C ARG A 91 -19.45 17.93 4.29
N SER A 92 -18.19 17.46 4.49
CA SER A 92 -17.43 16.83 3.42
C SER A 92 -17.91 15.39 3.15
N PRO A 93 -17.72 14.87 1.92
CA PRO A 93 -18.00 13.46 1.61
C PRO A 93 -17.29 12.49 2.54
N MET A 94 -16.06 12.80 2.98
CA MET A 94 -15.29 11.97 3.91
C MET A 94 -16.03 11.75 5.24
N TRP A 95 -16.60 12.81 5.83
CA TRP A 95 -17.40 12.70 7.04
C TRP A 95 -18.63 11.82 6.89
N HIS A 96 -19.23 11.78 5.69
CA HIS A 96 -20.42 10.98 5.42
C HIS A 96 -20.13 9.56 4.99
N LYS A 97 -19.00 9.30 4.32
CA LYS A 97 -18.71 7.99 3.71
C LYS A 97 -17.66 7.15 4.48
N SER A 98 -16.69 7.79 5.15
CA SER A 98 -15.69 7.05 5.92
C SER A 98 -16.34 6.25 7.05
N ASN A 99 -16.18 4.92 7.03
CA ASN A 99 -16.76 4.04 8.04
C ASN A 99 -16.21 4.28 9.45
N PRO A 100 -14.88 4.50 9.67
CA PRO A 100 -14.38 4.82 11.01
C PRO A 100 -14.95 6.15 11.53
N LEU A 101 -15.10 7.17 10.68
CA LEU A 101 -15.73 8.44 11.11
C LEU A 101 -17.23 8.28 11.41
N LYS A 102 -17.94 7.43 10.64
CA LYS A 102 -19.33 7.08 10.96
C LYS A 102 -19.45 6.37 12.30
N TYR A 103 -18.59 5.37 12.52
CA TYR A 103 -18.58 4.60 13.77
C TYR A 103 -18.31 5.50 14.98
N MET A 104 -17.27 6.35 14.92
CA MET A 104 -16.94 7.27 16.01
C MET A 104 -18.07 8.28 16.31
N ARG A 105 -18.83 8.69 15.30
CA ARG A 105 -20.02 9.53 15.52
C ARG A 105 -21.16 8.80 16.23
N ALA A 106 -21.34 7.51 15.94
CA ALA A 106 -22.36 6.67 16.55
C ALA A 106 -21.95 6.18 17.97
N HIS A 107 -20.64 6.14 18.25
CA HIS A 107 -20.07 5.63 19.51
C HIS A 107 -19.11 6.66 20.09
N PRO A 108 -19.62 7.67 20.82
CA PRO A 108 -18.80 8.71 21.45
C PRO A 108 -17.74 8.11 22.40
N GLY A 109 -16.49 8.57 22.27
CA GLY A 109 -15.35 8.06 23.03
C GLY A 109 -14.51 7.01 22.30
N SER A 110 -14.99 6.42 21.18
CA SER A 110 -14.17 5.56 20.33
C SER A 110 -13.12 6.37 19.57
N GLN A 111 -11.94 5.77 19.34
CA GLN A 111 -10.80 6.42 18.68
C GLN A 111 -10.24 5.50 17.58
N LEU A 112 -10.96 5.38 16.48
CA LEU A 112 -10.58 4.51 15.36
C LEU A 112 -9.68 5.24 14.38
N LEU A 113 -8.54 4.65 14.04
CA LEU A 113 -7.52 5.19 13.13
C LEU A 113 -7.01 6.59 13.58
N ILE A 114 -7.02 6.85 14.89
CA ILE A 114 -6.45 8.07 15.45
C ILE A 114 -4.97 7.85 15.71
N ARG A 115 -4.13 8.79 15.25
CA ARG A 115 -2.67 8.71 15.45
C ARG A 115 -2.31 8.54 16.93
N GLY A 116 -1.42 7.58 17.21
CA GLY A 116 -0.98 7.24 18.55
C GLY A 116 -1.81 6.16 19.26
N THR A 117 -2.91 5.69 18.65
CA THR A 117 -3.70 4.57 19.20
C THR A 117 -3.20 3.21 18.67
N TRP A 118 -3.55 2.12 19.36
CA TRP A 118 -3.30 0.76 18.90
C TRP A 118 -3.96 0.48 17.54
N ASP A 119 -5.17 0.94 17.33
CA ASP A 119 -5.93 0.77 16.10
C ASP A 119 -5.19 1.39 14.90
N HIS A 120 -4.55 2.55 15.10
CA HIS A 120 -3.76 3.23 14.06
C HIS A 120 -2.38 2.60 13.85
N ALA A 121 -1.80 1.89 14.82
CA ALA A 121 -0.45 1.34 14.72
C ALA A 121 -0.34 0.30 13.59
N ILE A 122 0.80 0.29 12.89
CA ILE A 122 1.16 -0.75 11.91
C ILE A 122 1.37 -2.07 12.65
N VAL A 123 0.92 -3.18 12.08
CA VAL A 123 1.11 -4.53 12.66
C VAL A 123 2.59 -4.86 12.81
N GLU A 124 2.95 -5.64 13.84
CA GLU A 124 4.34 -5.92 14.22
C GLU A 124 5.19 -6.44 13.07
N ALA A 125 4.66 -7.37 12.27
CA ALA A 125 5.38 -8.01 11.16
C ALA A 125 5.79 -7.04 10.03
N LEU A 126 5.19 -5.85 9.96
CA LEU A 126 5.36 -4.88 8.88
C LEU A 126 5.82 -3.50 9.39
N GLN A 127 6.39 -3.44 10.60
CA GLN A 127 6.91 -2.19 11.16
C GLN A 127 7.95 -1.55 10.24
N PRO A 128 7.84 -0.22 10.01
CA PRO A 128 8.82 0.51 9.23
C PRO A 128 10.19 0.55 9.93
N LEU A 129 11.26 0.49 9.14
CA LEU A 129 12.59 0.79 9.62
C LEU A 129 12.76 2.31 9.81
N PRO A 130 13.74 2.78 10.62
CA PRO A 130 13.90 4.21 10.92
C PRO A 130 14.09 5.12 9.71
N HIS A 131 14.61 4.59 8.60
CA HIS A 131 14.85 5.34 7.36
C HIS A 131 13.69 5.19 6.35
N GLU A 132 12.71 4.33 6.62
CA GLU A 132 11.56 4.13 5.74
C GLU A 132 10.49 5.19 6.03
N PRO A 133 10.13 6.02 5.05
CA PRO A 133 9.13 7.06 5.28
C PRO A 133 7.74 6.48 5.54
N VAL A 134 7.06 7.09 6.51
CA VAL A 134 5.65 6.87 6.79
C VAL A 134 4.84 8.06 6.29
N VAL A 135 4.02 7.82 5.29
CA VAL A 135 3.10 8.81 4.71
C VAL A 135 1.75 8.71 5.39
N HIS A 136 1.43 9.68 6.25
CA HIS A 136 0.10 9.76 6.87
C HIS A 136 -0.91 10.28 5.85
N LYS A 137 -1.88 9.42 5.49
CA LYS A 137 -2.91 9.76 4.50
C LYS A 137 -4.30 9.91 5.15
N PRO A 138 -4.94 11.06 4.99
CA PRO A 138 -6.28 11.29 5.53
C PRO A 138 -7.40 10.84 4.58
N ARG A 139 -7.05 10.25 3.43
CA ARG A 139 -7.95 9.79 2.36
C ARG A 139 -7.61 8.35 1.98
N TYR A 140 -8.45 7.72 1.15
CA TYR A 140 -8.22 6.35 0.69
C TYR A 140 -6.98 6.25 -0.19
N SER A 141 -6.81 7.16 -1.15
CA SER A 141 -5.60 7.23 -1.95
C SER A 141 -4.38 7.61 -1.11
N ALA A 142 -3.25 6.96 -1.39
CA ALA A 142 -1.96 7.33 -0.82
C ALA A 142 -1.42 8.67 -1.34
N PHE A 143 -1.95 9.17 -2.46
CA PHE A 143 -1.53 10.43 -3.08
C PHE A 143 -2.36 11.63 -2.63
N ALA A 144 -3.63 11.40 -2.31
CA ALA A 144 -4.57 12.50 -2.05
C ALA A 144 -4.28 13.25 -0.74
N GLY A 145 -3.76 14.46 -0.86
CA GLY A 145 -3.42 15.33 0.27
C GLY A 145 -2.16 14.90 1.03
N THR A 146 -1.23 14.22 0.35
CA THR A 146 0.04 13.76 0.90
C THR A 146 1.23 14.30 0.08
N ASN A 147 2.44 14.08 0.57
CA ASN A 147 3.68 14.40 -0.12
C ASN A 147 4.26 13.20 -0.89
N LEU A 148 3.51 12.10 -1.06
CA LEU A 148 4.02 10.86 -1.65
C LEU A 148 4.59 11.09 -3.05
N GLU A 149 3.85 11.73 -3.96
CA GLU A 149 4.31 11.95 -5.34
C GLU A 149 5.62 12.75 -5.38
N MET A 150 5.70 13.85 -4.63
CA MET A 150 6.90 14.67 -4.56
C MET A 150 8.12 13.84 -4.11
N MET A 151 7.94 13.01 -3.09
CA MET A 151 8.99 12.14 -2.57
C MET A 151 9.44 11.10 -3.60
N LEU A 152 8.50 10.42 -4.26
CA LEU A 152 8.80 9.44 -5.30
C LEU A 152 9.56 10.07 -6.47
N ARG A 153 9.11 11.24 -6.95
CA ARG A 153 9.77 11.97 -8.04
C ARG A 153 11.19 12.42 -7.67
N ALA A 154 11.38 12.89 -6.44
CA ALA A 154 12.70 13.30 -5.95
C ALA A 154 13.73 12.16 -5.94
N HIS A 155 13.26 10.90 -5.81
CA HIS A 155 14.10 9.69 -5.85
C HIS A 155 14.14 9.02 -7.24
N GLY A 156 13.59 9.66 -8.28
CA GLY A 156 13.57 9.12 -9.64
C GLY A 156 12.72 7.85 -9.81
N ILE A 157 11.77 7.60 -8.91
CA ILE A 157 10.89 6.43 -8.97
C ILE A 157 9.90 6.57 -10.13
N THR A 158 9.76 5.49 -10.90
CA THR A 158 8.83 5.38 -12.03
C THR A 158 7.89 4.18 -11.89
N THR A 159 8.28 3.16 -11.11
CA THR A 159 7.51 1.94 -10.89
C THR A 159 7.11 1.80 -9.43
N LEU A 160 5.84 1.51 -9.18
CA LEU A 160 5.30 1.32 -7.83
C LEU A 160 4.74 -0.09 -7.68
N VAL A 161 5.20 -0.78 -6.64
CA VAL A 161 4.66 -2.06 -6.22
C VAL A 161 3.77 -1.82 -5.00
N PHE A 162 2.53 -2.30 -5.04
CA PHE A 162 1.54 -2.12 -3.98
C PHE A 162 1.21 -3.43 -3.28
N VAL A 163 1.27 -3.42 -1.95
CA VAL A 163 0.74 -4.47 -1.06
C VAL A 163 -0.15 -3.81 0.00
N GLY A 164 -1.04 -4.58 0.63
CA GLY A 164 -1.81 -4.09 1.78
C GLY A 164 -3.32 -4.09 1.58
N VAL A 165 -4.03 -3.21 2.27
CA VAL A 165 -5.49 -3.25 2.39
C VAL A 165 -6.16 -1.86 2.23
N ASN A 166 -7.45 -1.79 1.82
CA ASN A 166 -8.20 -2.90 1.27
C ASN A 166 -8.09 -2.85 -0.26
N THR A 167 -8.05 -4.02 -0.91
CA THR A 167 -7.86 -4.14 -2.37
C THR A 167 -8.77 -3.20 -3.16
N ASN A 168 -10.08 -3.25 -2.90
CA ASN A 168 -11.12 -2.50 -3.62
C ASN A 168 -11.30 -1.05 -3.13
N VAL A 169 -10.50 -0.59 -2.18
CA VAL A 169 -10.62 0.78 -1.62
C VAL A 169 -9.28 1.49 -1.72
N CYS A 170 -8.41 1.36 -0.70
CA CYS A 170 -7.19 2.15 -0.63
C CYS A 170 -6.16 1.72 -1.69
N VAL A 171 -6.01 0.41 -1.92
CA VAL A 171 -5.03 -0.13 -2.89
C VAL A 171 -5.44 0.25 -4.31
N GLU A 172 -6.65 -0.11 -4.75
CA GLU A 172 -7.13 0.22 -6.11
C GLU A 172 -7.14 1.73 -6.35
N THR A 173 -7.57 2.54 -5.36
CA THR A 173 -7.55 3.99 -5.51
C THR A 173 -6.13 4.52 -5.67
N ALA A 174 -5.15 3.98 -4.92
CA ALA A 174 -3.75 4.37 -5.07
C ALA A 174 -3.16 3.94 -6.43
N VAL A 175 -3.49 2.74 -6.93
CA VAL A 175 -3.09 2.26 -8.26
C VAL A 175 -3.65 3.17 -9.36
N ARG A 176 -4.94 3.53 -9.29
CA ARG A 176 -5.56 4.47 -10.25
C ARG A 176 -4.89 5.84 -10.22
N ASP A 177 -4.62 6.36 -9.03
CA ASP A 177 -3.94 7.65 -8.86
C ASP A 177 -2.47 7.60 -9.32
N ALA A 178 -1.78 6.47 -9.17
CA ALA A 178 -0.45 6.24 -9.71
C ALA A 178 -0.46 6.28 -11.25
N PHE A 179 -1.40 5.57 -11.88
CA PHE A 179 -1.59 5.58 -13.33
C PHE A 179 -1.80 7.00 -13.88
N HIS A 180 -2.68 7.77 -13.29
CA HIS A 180 -2.93 9.16 -13.70
C HIS A 180 -1.76 10.12 -13.47
N ARG A 181 -0.74 9.66 -12.72
CA ARG A 181 0.53 10.37 -12.48
C ARG A 181 1.71 9.76 -13.24
N GLU A 182 1.43 8.94 -14.25
CA GLU A 182 2.44 8.33 -15.11
C GLU A 182 3.45 7.45 -14.33
N PHE A 183 2.98 6.71 -13.31
CA PHE A 183 3.73 5.63 -12.69
C PHE A 183 3.27 4.28 -13.24
N PHE A 184 4.22 3.38 -13.51
CA PHE A 184 3.92 1.96 -13.70
C PHE A 184 3.46 1.38 -12.36
N ALA A 185 2.22 0.95 -12.28
CA ALA A 185 1.60 0.50 -11.03
C ALA A 185 1.36 -1.00 -11.03
N VAL A 186 2.01 -1.73 -10.12
CA VAL A 186 1.90 -3.18 -9.96
C VAL A 186 1.28 -3.51 -8.62
N MET A 187 0.13 -4.19 -8.60
CA MET A 187 -0.47 -4.72 -7.37
C MET A 187 -0.04 -6.17 -7.16
N VAL A 188 0.53 -6.50 -6.00
CA VAL A 188 0.74 -7.89 -5.60
C VAL A 188 -0.58 -8.45 -5.10
N ALA A 189 -1.31 -9.11 -5.99
CA ALA A 189 -2.73 -9.41 -5.82
C ALA A 189 -3.03 -10.26 -4.58
N ASP A 190 -2.25 -11.30 -4.34
CA ASP A 190 -2.41 -12.20 -3.18
C ASP A 190 -1.80 -11.67 -1.87
N ALA A 191 -1.11 -10.51 -1.92
CA ALA A 191 -0.68 -9.72 -0.75
C ALA A 191 -1.63 -8.54 -0.46
N THR A 192 -2.88 -8.62 -0.94
CA THR A 192 -3.96 -7.68 -0.64
C THR A 192 -5.22 -8.42 -0.18
N LEU A 193 -6.11 -7.74 0.55
CA LEU A 193 -7.39 -8.27 0.99
C LEU A 193 -8.49 -7.21 0.78
N GLN A 194 -9.61 -7.62 0.21
CA GLN A 194 -10.76 -6.74 0.01
C GLN A 194 -11.58 -6.53 1.28
N ALA A 195 -12.31 -5.41 1.33
CA ALA A 195 -13.43 -5.23 2.25
C ALA A 195 -14.74 -5.52 1.51
N GLY A 196 -15.40 -6.63 1.85
CA GLY A 196 -16.66 -7.05 1.23
C GLY A 196 -16.58 -8.41 0.53
N PRO A 197 -17.57 -8.76 -0.29
CA PRO A 197 -17.65 -10.08 -0.93
C PRO A 197 -16.51 -10.30 -1.95
N PRO A 198 -16.18 -11.58 -2.30
CA PRO A 198 -15.09 -11.89 -3.25
C PRO A 198 -15.22 -11.17 -4.60
N SER A 199 -16.41 -10.92 -5.07
CA SER A 199 -16.66 -10.24 -6.35
C SER A 199 -16.05 -8.81 -6.44
N VAL A 200 -15.90 -8.10 -5.31
CA VAL A 200 -15.25 -6.78 -5.34
C VAL A 200 -13.73 -6.89 -5.51
N TYR A 201 -13.11 -7.97 -5.03
CA TYR A 201 -11.70 -8.29 -5.31
C TYR A 201 -11.51 -8.61 -6.80
N GLU A 202 -12.32 -9.50 -7.34
CA GLU A 202 -12.29 -9.89 -8.76
C GLU A 202 -12.46 -8.67 -9.67
N SER A 203 -13.40 -7.78 -9.34
CA SER A 203 -13.61 -6.52 -10.05
C SER A 203 -12.37 -5.61 -9.99
N SER A 204 -11.74 -5.48 -8.83
CA SER A 204 -10.52 -4.67 -8.66
C SER A 204 -9.36 -5.22 -9.50
N VAL A 205 -9.13 -6.53 -9.46
CA VAL A 205 -8.09 -7.21 -10.28
C VAL A 205 -8.36 -6.97 -11.76
N PHE A 206 -9.61 -7.18 -12.22
CA PHE A 206 -10.00 -6.92 -13.60
C PHE A 206 -9.74 -5.48 -14.02
N ASN A 207 -10.18 -4.50 -13.21
CA ASN A 207 -9.99 -3.08 -13.50
C ASN A 207 -8.50 -2.71 -13.61
N ILE A 208 -7.69 -3.19 -12.66
CA ILE A 208 -6.26 -2.92 -12.65
C ILE A 208 -5.61 -3.48 -13.93
N GLN A 209 -5.80 -4.76 -14.23
CA GLN A 209 -5.19 -5.41 -15.39
C GLN A 209 -5.66 -4.84 -16.73
N LYS A 210 -6.88 -4.33 -16.81
CA LYS A 210 -7.43 -3.85 -18.08
C LYS A 210 -7.19 -2.37 -18.33
N PHE A 211 -7.03 -1.55 -17.27
CA PHE A 211 -7.08 -0.10 -17.45
C PHE A 211 -6.01 0.68 -16.70
N PHE A 212 -5.48 0.18 -15.55
CA PHE A 212 -4.72 1.04 -14.65
C PHE A 212 -3.33 0.54 -14.28
N GLY A 213 -2.97 -0.69 -14.63
CA GLY A 213 -1.67 -1.24 -14.28
C GLY A 213 -1.58 -2.75 -14.44
N TRP A 214 -0.78 -3.34 -13.59
CA TRP A 214 -0.42 -4.77 -13.64
C TRP A 214 -0.67 -5.45 -12.31
N THR A 215 -0.75 -6.78 -12.35
CA THR A 215 -0.77 -7.60 -11.14
C THR A 215 0.33 -8.64 -11.17
N ALA A 216 0.85 -8.97 -10.00
CA ALA A 216 1.80 -10.08 -9.79
C ALA A 216 1.34 -10.92 -8.60
N THR A 217 1.89 -12.13 -8.47
CA THR A 217 1.78 -12.90 -7.23
C THR A 217 2.93 -12.55 -6.27
N THR A 218 2.78 -12.88 -4.99
CA THR A 218 3.88 -12.77 -4.01
C THR A 218 5.11 -13.56 -4.46
N ALA A 219 4.91 -14.78 -4.98
CA ALA A 219 6.00 -15.65 -5.43
C ALA A 219 6.78 -15.00 -6.59
N ASP A 220 6.09 -14.48 -7.61
CA ASP A 220 6.72 -13.82 -8.75
C ASP A 220 7.44 -12.54 -8.32
N MET A 221 6.83 -11.75 -7.43
CA MET A 221 7.42 -10.52 -6.92
C MET A 221 8.68 -10.79 -6.10
N VAL A 222 8.65 -11.79 -5.20
CA VAL A 222 9.83 -12.17 -4.40
C VAL A 222 10.96 -12.66 -5.30
N ALA A 223 10.67 -13.53 -6.26
CA ALA A 223 11.68 -14.02 -7.22
C ALA A 223 12.31 -12.89 -8.04
N PHE A 224 11.50 -11.94 -8.50
CA PHE A 224 11.96 -10.75 -9.20
C PHE A 224 12.90 -9.90 -8.32
N LEU A 225 12.51 -9.62 -7.09
CA LEU A 225 13.29 -8.81 -6.14
C LEU A 225 14.61 -9.50 -5.75
N GLU A 226 14.61 -10.81 -5.57
CA GLU A 226 15.82 -11.60 -5.33
C GLU A 226 16.77 -11.59 -6.55
N GLY A 227 16.23 -11.61 -7.75
CA GLY A 227 16.98 -11.41 -8.98
C GLY A 227 17.66 -10.04 -9.09
N LEU A 228 17.03 -9.00 -8.55
CA LEU A 228 17.61 -7.64 -8.45
C LEU A 228 18.75 -7.57 -7.40
N ALA A 229 18.63 -8.33 -6.31
CA ALA A 229 19.61 -8.36 -5.22
C ALA A 229 20.85 -9.22 -5.51
N ALA A 230 20.86 -10.01 -6.59
CA ALA A 230 21.97 -10.92 -6.90
C ALA A 230 23.29 -10.18 -7.17
N PRO A 231 24.48 -10.76 -6.82
CA PRO A 231 25.80 -10.15 -7.05
C PRO A 231 25.99 -9.83 -8.55
N GLY A 232 26.17 -8.57 -8.87
CA GLY A 232 26.19 -8.01 -10.23
C GLY A 232 25.10 -6.98 -10.50
N ALA A 233 24.10 -6.82 -9.63
CA ALA A 233 23.24 -5.67 -9.55
C ALA A 233 23.96 -4.63 -8.68
N GLU A 234 24.67 -3.67 -9.28
CA GLU A 234 25.38 -2.63 -8.52
C GLU A 234 24.40 -1.86 -7.64
N ALA A 235 24.61 -1.92 -6.32
CA ALA A 235 24.02 -1.00 -5.38
C ALA A 235 24.61 0.39 -5.65
N ILE A 236 23.78 1.33 -6.06
CA ILE A 236 24.15 2.74 -6.09
C ILE A 236 24.15 3.20 -4.64
N ALA A 237 25.34 3.53 -4.13
CA ALA A 237 25.52 4.14 -2.81
C ALA A 237 24.74 5.47 -2.72
N PRO A 238 24.32 5.87 -1.49
CA PRO A 238 23.50 7.06 -1.24
C PRO A 238 24.15 8.37 -1.67
#